data_155a7304cf46df253096dc09e1266c25
#
_entry.id   155a7304cf46df253096dc09e1266c25
#
_cell.length_a   1.000
_cell.length_b   1.000
_cell.length_c   1.000
_cell.angle_alpha   90.00
_cell.angle_beta   90.00
_cell.angle_gamma   90.00
#
_symmetry.space_group_name_H-M   'P 1'
#
loop_
_entity.id
_entity.type
_entity.pdbx_description
1 polymer ?
#
loop_
_entity_poly.entity_id
_entity_poly.type
_entity_poly.pdbx_seq_one_letter_code
_entity_poly.pdbx_strand_id
1 'polypeptide(L)' 'MDVNIENSAWDKLTYAEKNKQLFVKQKQTLEMFLERGAISKAQHDKSLHDLKEKMGIEG' A
#
# COMPACT_ATOMS: atom_id res chain seq x y z
N MET A 1 6.47 -5.51 26.12
CA MET A 1 6.42 -5.48 25.65
C MET A 1 5.91 -5.95 25.03
N ASP A 2 5.56 -6.15 24.88
CA ASP A 2 5.26 -6.38 24.31
C ASP A 2 4.78 -6.34 23.34
N VAL A 3 4.38 -5.92 23.56
CA VAL A 3 4.18 -5.28 22.58
C VAL A 3 4.19 -5.92 21.39
N ASN A 4 4.42 -6.75 21.48
CA ASN A 4 4.99 -7.09 20.61
C ASN A 4 4.78 -8.32 19.92
N ILE A 5 3.67 -8.99 20.11
CA ILE A 5 3.33 -10.13 19.33
C ILE A 5 3.06 -9.75 17.90
N GLU A 6 2.31 -8.69 17.70
CA GLU A 6 2.05 -8.21 16.36
C GLU A 6 3.31 -7.70 15.71
N ASN A 7 4.11 -7.02 16.49
CA ASN A 7 5.36 -6.51 15.97
C ASN A 7 6.31 -7.62 15.60
N SER A 8 6.28 -8.71 16.35
CA SER A 8 7.11 -9.85 16.03
C SER A 8 6.73 -10.45 14.70
N ALA A 9 5.44 -10.59 14.45
CA ALA A 9 4.98 -11.14 13.18
C ALA A 9 5.39 -10.21 12.03
N TRP A 10 5.23 -8.91 12.24
CA TRP A 10 5.62 -7.93 11.24
C TRP A 10 7.12 -7.99 10.98
N ASP A 11 7.90 -8.11 12.04
CA ASP A 11 9.35 -8.13 11.90
C ASP A 11 9.87 -9.35 11.18
N LYS A 12 9.08 -10.43 11.18
CA LYS A 12 9.50 -11.63 10.48
C LYS A 12 9.32 -11.54 8.98
N LEU A 13 8.60 -10.53 8.51
CA LEU A 13 8.41 -10.34 7.09
C LEU A 13 9.66 -9.75 6.47
N THR A 14 9.93 -10.14 5.24
CA THR A 14 11.02 -9.53 4.51
C THR A 14 10.64 -8.10 4.17
N TYR A 15 11.65 -7.31 3.80
CA TYR A 15 11.42 -5.95 3.42
C TYR A 15 10.44 -5.87 2.24
N ALA A 16 10.62 -6.76 1.28
CA ALA A 16 9.74 -6.78 0.11
C ALA A 16 8.31 -7.11 0.50
N GLU A 17 8.13 -8.03 1.44
CA GLU A 17 6.79 -8.39 1.89
C GLU A 17 6.12 -7.24 2.63
N LYS A 18 6.88 -6.52 3.44
CA LYS A 18 6.33 -5.36 4.13
C LYS A 18 5.89 -4.29 3.13
N ASN A 19 6.72 -4.04 2.12
CA ASN A 19 6.38 -3.07 1.11
C ASN A 19 5.15 -3.49 0.32
N LYS A 20 5.04 -4.78 0.03
CA LYS A 20 3.89 -5.28 -0.70
C LYS A 20 2.60 -5.07 0.09
N GLN A 21 2.64 -5.33 1.39
CA GLN A 21 1.45 -5.13 2.22
C GLN A 21 1.07 -3.66 2.29
N LEU A 22 2.05 -2.80 2.42
CA LEU A 22 1.78 -1.37 2.42
C LEU A 22 1.19 -0.92 1.10
N PHE A 23 1.72 -1.45 0.01
CA PHE A 23 1.19 -1.12 -1.31
C PHE A 23 -0.27 -1.53 -1.45
N VAL A 24 -0.59 -2.75 -1.04
CA VAL A 24 -1.97 -3.24 -1.14
C VAL A 24 -2.90 -2.35 -0.34
N LYS A 25 -2.49 -1.98 0.86
CA LYS A 25 -3.30 -1.15 1.72
C LYS A 25 -3.56 0.22 1.10
N GLN A 26 -2.52 0.83 0.55
CA GLN A 26 -2.67 2.14 -0.06
C GLN A 26 -3.45 2.07 -1.36
N LYS A 27 -3.29 0.98 -2.10
CA LYS A 27 -4.06 0.78 -3.30
C LYS A 27 -5.55 0.70 -2.97
N GLN A 28 -5.90 -0.03 -1.93
CA GLN A 28 -7.29 -0.14 -1.52
C GLN A 28 -7.85 1.21 -1.11
N THR A 29 -7.06 2.02 -0.45
CA THR A 29 -7.47 3.36 -0.06
C THR A 29 -7.76 4.22 -1.29
N LEU A 30 -6.89 4.14 -2.29
CA LEU A 30 -7.08 4.89 -3.53
C LEU A 30 -8.36 4.44 -4.24
N GLU A 31 -8.60 3.14 -4.25
CA GLU A 31 -9.79 2.61 -4.89
C GLU A 31 -11.05 3.05 -4.17
N MET A 32 -10.98 3.13 -2.86
CA MET A 32 -12.10 3.61 -2.07
C MET A 32 -12.40 5.08 -2.40
N PHE A 33 -11.36 5.89 -2.51
CA PHE A 33 -11.53 7.30 -2.87
C PHE A 33 -12.13 7.44 -4.25
N LEU A 34 -11.67 6.61 -5.19
CA LEU A 34 -12.21 6.65 -6.53
C LEU A 34 -13.71 6.29 -6.52
N GLU A 35 -14.06 5.26 -5.78
CA GLU A 35 -15.43 4.81 -5.70
C GLU A 35 -16.34 5.88 -5.11
N ARG A 36 -15.84 6.62 -4.15
CA ARG A 36 -16.60 7.67 -3.50
C ARG A 36 -16.60 8.97 -4.30
N GLY A 37 -15.86 9.01 -5.39
CA GLY A 37 -15.78 10.23 -6.17
C GLY A 37 -14.87 11.29 -5.58
N ALA A 38 -14.07 10.92 -4.59
CA ALA A 38 -13.14 11.87 -3.99
C ALA A 38 -11.99 12.20 -4.92
N ILE A 39 -11.63 11.28 -5.79
CA ILE A 39 -10.60 11.51 -6.80
C ILE A 39 -11.12 10.98 -8.13
N SER A 40 -10.57 11.52 -9.22
CA SER A 40 -10.93 11.06 -10.54
C SER A 40 -10.15 9.80 -10.88
N LYS A 41 -10.56 9.12 -11.95
CA LYS A 41 -9.86 7.94 -12.41
C LYS A 41 -8.43 8.27 -12.82
N ALA A 42 -8.25 9.42 -13.48
CA ALA A 42 -6.91 9.85 -13.88
C ALA A 42 -6.03 10.08 -12.66
N GLN A 43 -6.59 10.68 -11.63
CA GLN A 43 -5.87 10.90 -10.39
C GLN A 43 -5.52 9.57 -9.73
N HIS A 44 -6.47 8.66 -9.70
CA HIS A 44 -6.27 7.34 -9.12
C HIS A 44 -5.14 6.61 -9.84
N ASP A 45 -5.19 6.60 -11.16
CA ASP A 45 -4.20 5.88 -11.95
C ASP A 45 -2.81 6.46 -11.77
N LYS A 46 -2.72 7.78 -11.74
CA LYS A 46 -1.44 8.44 -11.54
C LYS A 46 -0.88 8.14 -10.15
N SER A 47 -1.73 8.23 -9.14
CA SER A 47 -1.29 7.97 -7.78
C SER A 47 -0.83 6.53 -7.63
N LEU A 48 -1.54 5.61 -8.26
CA LEU A 48 -1.16 4.21 -8.19
C LEU A 48 0.18 3.97 -8.89
N HIS A 49 0.38 4.60 -10.03
CA HIS A 49 1.63 4.47 -10.76
C HIS A 49 2.79 5.02 -9.93
N ASP A 50 2.60 6.19 -9.34
CA ASP A 50 3.65 6.78 -8.50
C ASP A 50 3.95 5.90 -7.31
N LEU A 51 2.92 5.29 -6.74
CA LEU A 51 3.10 4.41 -5.60
C LEU A 51 3.92 3.19 -5.97
N LYS A 52 3.64 2.62 -7.13
CA LYS A 52 4.41 1.46 -7.61
C LYS A 52 5.87 1.81 -7.79
N GLU A 53 6.14 2.95 -8.39
CA GLU A 53 7.52 3.38 -8.62
C GLU A 53 8.23 3.63 -7.29
N LYS A 54 7.53 4.28 -6.38
CA LYS A 54 8.12 4.63 -5.10
C LYS A 54 8.50 3.40 -4.30
N MET A 55 7.71 2.37 -4.40
CA MET A 55 7.96 1.15 -3.63
C MET A 55 8.73 0.11 -4.41
N GLY A 56 9.01 0.37 -5.68
CA GLY A 56 9.73 -0.58 -6.49
C GLY A 56 8.94 -1.82 -6.82
N ILE A 57 7.62 -1.70 -6.83
CA ILE A 57 6.75 -2.82 -7.15
C ILE A 57 6.43 -2.80 -8.62
N GLU A 58 6.67 -3.92 -9.27
CA GLU A 58 6.37 -4.05 -10.68
C GLU A 58 5.11 -4.86 -10.87
N GLY A 59 4.38 -4.49 -11.84
CA GLY A 59 3.17 -5.24 -12.17
C GLY A 59 1.91 -4.60 -11.69
#